data_4a218fa88fc16e933b07d86f9a4a3e96
#
_entry.id   4a218fa88fc16e933b07d86f9a4a3e96
#
_cell.length_a   1.000
_cell.length_b   1.000
_cell.length_c   1.000
_cell.angle_alpha   90.00
_cell.angle_beta   90.00
_cell.angle_gamma   90.00
#
_symmetry.space_group_name_H-M   'P 1'
#
loop_
_entity.id
_entity.type
_entity.pdbx_description
1 polymer ?
#
loop_
_entity_poly.entity_id
_entity_poly.type
_entity_poly.pdbx_seq_one_letter_code
_entity_poly.pdbx_strand_id
1 'polypeptide(L)'
;LLDIHMKPSNSYGFFLTPKNIIYTALKLNKKEKYKNIITPIDVDFVTGAALFVPRKVLDEIGHFDEQFFMYCEEVDLEKRMADKGYKRIVIPGPQIIHYDGASFSSKNKRSAHRRKIYDYSKMVYIRKHYSNKKYFLFRLLFLIFRIPAYFNYHYTITENLSYFMMIVKPNIKR
;
A
#
# COMPACT_ATOMS: atom_id res chain seq x y z
N LEU A 1 12.10 -2.30 10.85
CA LEU A 1 12.84 -1.25 10.12
C LEU A 1 13.13 -0.06 11.02
N LEU A 2 14.18 0.66 10.69
CA LEU A 2 14.56 1.94 11.30
C LEU A 2 14.55 3.04 10.23
N ASP A 3 14.27 4.27 10.64
CA ASP A 3 14.49 5.45 9.80
C ASP A 3 15.96 5.91 9.83
N ILE A 4 16.29 6.98 9.10
CA ILE A 4 17.65 7.56 9.05
C ILE A 4 18.14 8.11 10.41
N HIS A 5 17.24 8.26 11.39
CA HIS A 5 17.53 8.70 12.74
C HIS A 5 17.51 7.54 13.74
N MET A 6 17.59 6.30 13.26
CA MET A 6 17.58 5.07 14.06
C MET A 6 16.28 4.89 14.89
N LYS A 7 15.19 5.52 14.49
CA LYS A 7 13.88 5.36 15.14
C LYS A 7 13.05 4.28 14.46
N PRO A 8 12.22 3.53 15.20
CA PRO A 8 11.30 2.56 14.62
C PRO A 8 10.45 3.16 13.51
N SER A 9 10.43 2.50 12.36
CA SER A 9 9.73 2.91 11.15
C SER A 9 8.74 1.85 10.69
N ASN A 10 8.06 2.13 9.58
CA ASN A 10 7.02 1.28 9.01
C ASN A 10 7.58 -0.11 8.64
N SER A 11 7.33 -1.11 9.46
CA SER A 11 7.87 -2.47 9.31
C SER A 11 6.79 -3.49 8.95
N TYR A 12 5.53 -3.21 9.26
CA TYR A 12 4.38 -4.11 9.06
C TYR A 12 3.08 -3.31 9.04
N GLY A 13 1.98 -3.95 8.67
CA GLY A 13 0.66 -3.32 8.67
C GLY A 13 -0.49 -4.30 8.56
N PHE A 14 -1.68 -3.76 8.30
CA PHE A 14 -2.92 -4.51 8.10
C PHE A 14 -3.29 -4.55 6.62
N PHE A 15 -3.90 -5.65 6.19
CA PHE A 15 -4.41 -5.77 4.83
C PHE A 15 -5.37 -4.63 4.49
N LEU A 16 -5.29 -4.21 3.24
CA LEU A 16 -6.16 -3.16 2.74
C LEU A 16 -7.60 -3.68 2.63
N THR A 17 -8.52 -2.96 3.25
CA THR A 17 -9.95 -3.16 3.05
C THR A 17 -10.58 -1.90 2.47
N PRO A 18 -11.70 -1.98 1.72
CA PRO A 18 -12.40 -0.78 1.26
C PRO A 18 -12.68 0.20 2.40
N LYS A 19 -13.06 -0.32 3.58
CA LYS A 19 -13.36 0.47 4.78
C LYS A 19 -12.14 1.24 5.28
N ASN A 20 -11.00 0.56 5.51
CA ASN A 20 -9.82 1.23 6.07
C ASN A 20 -9.17 2.20 5.07
N ILE A 21 -9.26 1.95 3.76
CA ILE A 21 -8.79 2.92 2.75
C ILE A 21 -9.63 4.20 2.80
N ILE A 22 -10.96 4.08 2.88
CA ILE A 22 -11.85 5.24 3.01
C ILE A 22 -11.57 6.00 4.31
N TYR A 23 -11.42 5.30 5.44
CA TYR A 23 -11.08 5.93 6.74
C TYR A 23 -9.75 6.67 6.69
N THR A 24 -8.75 6.11 6.01
CA THR A 24 -7.47 6.79 5.78
C THR A 24 -7.65 8.04 4.92
N ALA A 25 -8.47 7.97 3.85
CA ALA A 25 -8.76 9.12 3.00
C ALA A 25 -9.45 10.25 3.76
N LEU A 26 -10.29 9.91 4.74
CA LEU A 26 -10.97 10.85 5.64
C LEU A 26 -10.12 11.28 6.84
N LYS A 27 -8.88 10.78 6.97
CA LYS A 27 -7.99 11.00 8.13
C LYS A 27 -8.59 10.53 9.47
N LEU A 28 -9.48 9.55 9.44
CA LEU A 28 -10.15 9.00 10.62
C LEU A 28 -9.36 7.84 11.26
N ASN A 29 -8.37 7.29 10.58
CA ASN A 29 -7.52 6.25 11.15
C ASN A 29 -6.59 6.85 12.20
N LYS A 30 -6.54 6.21 13.38
CA LYS A 30 -5.50 6.47 14.37
C LYS A 30 -4.16 6.04 13.76
N LYS A 31 -3.16 6.92 13.80
CA LYS A 31 -1.78 6.53 13.44
C LYS A 31 -1.30 5.52 14.47
N GLU A 32 -1.10 4.28 14.05
CA GLU A 32 -0.37 3.34 14.88
C GLU A 32 1.09 3.78 14.96
N LYS A 33 1.61 3.83 16.17
CA LYS A 33 3.04 4.04 16.40
C LYS A 33 3.71 2.68 16.33
N TYR A 34 4.69 2.53 15.45
CA TYR A 34 5.53 1.35 15.42
C TYR A 34 6.30 1.26 16.74
N LYS A 35 6.25 0.08 17.35
CA LYS A 35 6.89 -0.21 18.64
C LYS A 35 8.10 -1.10 18.40
N ASN A 36 9.07 -1.03 19.31
CA ASN A 36 10.11 -2.05 19.36
C ASN A 36 9.46 -3.40 19.66
N ILE A 37 9.69 -4.36 18.78
CA ILE A 37 9.20 -5.72 18.89
C ILE A 37 10.25 -6.50 19.66
N ILE A 38 9.86 -7.09 20.79
CA ILE A 38 10.75 -7.89 21.65
C ILE A 38 10.45 -9.39 21.57
N THR A 39 9.30 -9.77 21.00
CA THR A 39 8.90 -11.14 20.72
C THR A 39 8.35 -11.24 19.31
N PRO A 40 8.44 -12.40 18.62
CA PRO A 40 7.82 -12.57 17.30
C PRO A 40 6.32 -12.29 17.33
N ILE A 41 5.80 -11.57 16.34
CA ILE A 41 4.38 -11.25 16.21
C ILE A 41 3.85 -11.64 14.82
N ASP A 42 2.64 -12.20 14.79
CA ASP A 42 1.88 -12.38 13.56
C ASP A 42 1.33 -11.04 13.09
N VAL A 43 1.44 -10.77 11.78
CA VAL A 43 0.97 -9.54 11.14
C VAL A 43 0.22 -9.86 9.85
N ASP A 44 -0.53 -8.91 9.31
CA ASP A 44 -1.15 -9.11 8.01
C ASP A 44 -0.12 -9.04 6.88
N PHE A 45 0.80 -8.07 6.94
CA PHE A 45 1.91 -7.99 5.99
C PHE A 45 3.15 -7.35 6.63
N VAL A 46 4.31 -7.68 6.07
CA VAL A 46 5.62 -7.08 6.37
C VAL A 46 5.99 -6.15 5.21
N THR A 47 6.57 -4.99 5.50
CA THR A 47 7.01 -4.05 4.46
C THR A 47 8.07 -4.70 3.56
N GLY A 48 7.93 -4.55 2.25
CA GLY A 48 8.80 -5.16 1.25
C GLY A 48 10.31 -4.87 1.42
N ALA A 49 10.66 -3.78 2.09
CA ALA A 49 12.07 -3.44 2.41
C ALA A 49 12.77 -4.45 3.36
N ALA A 50 12.02 -5.31 4.04
CA ALA A 50 12.56 -6.34 4.95
C ALA A 50 11.78 -7.66 4.86
N LEU A 51 11.26 -7.98 3.68
CA LEU A 51 10.49 -9.19 3.44
C LEU A 51 11.39 -10.35 3.01
N PHE A 52 11.34 -11.45 3.76
CA PHE A 52 12.00 -12.72 3.43
C PHE A 52 10.94 -13.79 3.20
N VAL A 53 10.95 -14.39 2.02
CA VAL A 53 9.99 -15.43 1.63
C VAL A 53 10.75 -16.69 1.20
N PRO A 54 10.43 -17.86 1.77
CA PRO A 54 11.03 -19.12 1.31
C PRO A 54 10.69 -19.38 -0.16
N ARG A 55 11.67 -19.82 -0.94
CA ARG A 55 11.51 -20.08 -2.39
C ARG A 55 10.31 -20.99 -2.69
N LYS A 56 10.13 -22.07 -1.92
CA LYS A 56 9.00 -23.00 -2.06
C LYS A 56 7.63 -22.32 -1.96
N VAL A 57 7.53 -21.25 -1.17
CA VAL A 57 6.27 -20.50 -1.03
C VAL A 57 6.02 -19.70 -2.30
N LEU A 58 7.05 -19.05 -2.85
CA LEU A 58 6.92 -18.33 -4.13
C LEU A 58 6.59 -19.27 -5.29
N ASP A 59 7.16 -20.49 -5.29
CA ASP A 59 6.86 -21.49 -6.31
C ASP A 59 5.38 -21.95 -6.24
N GLU A 60 4.78 -21.96 -5.07
CA GLU A 60 3.36 -22.32 -4.88
C GLU A 60 2.40 -21.17 -5.17
N ILE A 61 2.67 -19.96 -4.65
CA ILE A 61 1.72 -18.84 -4.71
C ILE A 61 1.99 -17.89 -5.88
N GLY A 62 3.12 -18.03 -6.57
CA GLY A 62 3.61 -17.13 -7.59
C GLY A 62 4.39 -15.93 -7.01
N HIS A 63 5.01 -15.17 -7.90
CA HIS A 63 5.84 -14.01 -7.59
C HIS A 63 4.99 -12.73 -7.42
N PHE A 64 5.67 -11.57 -7.40
CA PHE A 64 5.00 -10.27 -7.43
C PHE A 64 4.16 -10.13 -8.71
N ASP A 65 2.97 -9.56 -8.57
CA ASP A 65 2.09 -9.29 -9.70
C ASP A 65 2.51 -7.98 -10.40
N GLU A 66 2.87 -8.09 -11.67
CA GLU A 66 3.36 -6.97 -12.49
C GLU A 66 2.34 -5.84 -12.71
N GLN A 67 1.07 -6.05 -12.34
CA GLN A 67 0.10 -4.97 -12.33
C GLN A 67 0.41 -3.89 -11.27
N PHE A 68 1.20 -4.25 -10.26
CA PHE A 68 1.70 -3.32 -9.25
C PHE A 68 3.07 -2.80 -9.66
N PHE A 69 3.12 -1.62 -10.26
CA PHE A 69 4.40 -0.97 -10.57
C PHE A 69 5.16 -0.58 -9.28
N MET A 70 4.42 -0.10 -8.28
CA MET A 70 4.95 0.28 -6.96
C MET A 70 3.79 0.43 -5.98
N TYR A 71 4.03 0.10 -4.71
CA TYR A 71 3.06 0.04 -3.61
C TYR A 71 2.02 -1.08 -3.76
N CYS A 72 1.72 -1.71 -2.66
CA CYS A 72 0.79 -2.83 -2.52
C CYS A 72 1.26 -4.15 -3.18
N GLU A 73 2.40 -4.21 -3.86
CA GLU A 73 2.96 -5.45 -4.42
C GLU A 73 3.26 -6.47 -3.33
N GLU A 74 3.89 -6.05 -2.22
CA GLU A 74 4.16 -6.90 -1.07
C GLU A 74 2.85 -7.27 -0.34
N VAL A 75 1.92 -6.32 -0.24
CA VAL A 75 0.62 -6.55 0.41
C VAL A 75 -0.21 -7.57 -0.37
N ASP A 76 -0.16 -7.53 -1.71
CA ASP A 76 -0.79 -8.53 -2.58
C ASP A 76 -0.18 -9.91 -2.42
N LEU A 77 1.16 -9.98 -2.47
CA LEU A 77 1.89 -11.23 -2.31
C LEU A 77 1.55 -11.89 -0.97
N GLU A 78 1.63 -11.13 0.11
CA GLU A 78 1.39 -11.62 1.46
C GLU A 78 -0.11 -11.91 1.72
N LYS A 79 -1.02 -11.23 1.03
CA LYS A 79 -2.44 -11.61 1.05
C LYS A 79 -2.68 -12.98 0.38
N ARG A 80 -2.01 -13.27 -0.75
CA ARG A 80 -2.05 -14.60 -1.37
C ARG A 80 -1.43 -15.67 -0.47
N MET A 81 -0.34 -15.33 0.25
CA MET A 81 0.23 -16.21 1.29
C MET A 81 -0.78 -16.50 2.40
N ALA A 82 -1.46 -15.46 2.90
CA ALA A 82 -2.50 -15.59 3.93
C ALA A 82 -3.63 -16.50 3.49
N ASP A 83 -4.10 -16.35 2.26
CA ASP A 83 -5.20 -17.14 1.70
C ASP A 83 -4.83 -18.64 1.55
N LYS A 84 -3.54 -18.96 1.53
CA LYS A 84 -2.98 -20.32 1.58
C LYS A 84 -2.62 -20.80 3.00
N GLY A 85 -2.89 -19.99 4.02
CA GLY A 85 -2.63 -20.36 5.42
C GLY A 85 -1.20 -20.10 5.90
N TYR A 86 -0.32 -19.49 5.09
CA TYR A 86 1.00 -19.10 5.54
C TYR A 86 0.94 -17.93 6.52
N LYS A 87 1.75 -18.01 7.58
CA LYS A 87 1.91 -16.92 8.54
C LYS A 87 2.91 -15.88 8.04
N ARG A 88 2.71 -14.63 8.40
CA ARG A 88 3.64 -13.52 8.20
C ARG A 88 4.08 -13.07 9.58
N ILE A 89 5.35 -13.22 9.86
CA ILE A 89 5.90 -13.03 11.21
C ILE A 89 6.97 -11.95 11.17
N VAL A 90 6.84 -10.96 12.02
CA VAL A 90 7.94 -10.02 12.30
C VAL A 90 8.73 -10.56 13.48
N ILE A 91 10.04 -10.72 13.30
CA ILE A 91 10.97 -11.22 14.32
C ILE A 91 11.76 -10.07 14.93
N PRO A 92 12.03 -10.09 16.24
CA PRO A 92 12.95 -9.15 16.88
C PRO A 92 14.41 -9.47 16.52
N GLY A 93 15.29 -8.50 16.72
CA GLY A 93 16.73 -8.66 16.58
C GLY A 93 17.28 -7.97 15.33
N PRO A 94 17.14 -8.57 14.11
CA PRO A 94 17.65 -7.93 12.90
C PRO A 94 17.07 -6.54 12.66
N GLN A 95 17.92 -5.56 12.35
CA GLN A 95 17.53 -4.18 12.09
C GLN A 95 18.08 -3.73 10.74
N ILE A 96 17.23 -3.07 9.96
CA ILE A 96 17.58 -2.53 8.64
C ILE A 96 17.20 -1.04 8.63
N ILE A 97 18.14 -0.18 8.24
CA ILE A 97 17.84 1.23 8.01
C ILE A 97 17.24 1.35 6.62
N HIS A 98 16.00 1.84 6.55
CA HIS A 98 15.29 2.05 5.30
C HIS A 98 15.21 3.53 4.95
N TYR A 99 15.85 3.90 3.85
CA TYR A 99 15.80 5.26 3.29
C TYR A 99 14.48 5.48 2.55
N ASP A 100 13.38 5.66 3.30
CA ASP A 100 12.05 5.85 2.69
C ASP A 100 12.06 7.01 1.69
N GLY A 101 11.62 6.72 0.49
CA GLY A 101 11.51 7.70 -0.60
C GLY A 101 12.79 7.92 -1.39
N ALA A 102 13.86 7.14 -1.20
CA ALA A 102 15.10 7.24 -1.99
C ALA A 102 14.84 6.98 -3.50
N SER A 103 13.85 6.17 -3.82
CA SER A 103 13.42 5.89 -5.21
C SER A 103 12.76 7.09 -5.91
N PHE A 104 12.34 8.10 -5.15
CA PHE A 104 11.84 9.37 -5.68
C PHE A 104 12.80 10.48 -5.20
N SER A 105 13.31 11.29 -6.12
CA SER A 105 14.15 12.45 -5.79
C SER A 105 13.58 13.19 -4.57
N SER A 106 14.41 13.40 -3.55
CA SER A 106 14.02 13.89 -2.22
C SER A 106 13.32 15.26 -2.23
N LYS A 107 13.42 16.01 -3.32
CA LYS A 107 12.76 17.31 -3.50
C LYS A 107 11.24 17.21 -3.71
N ASN A 108 10.68 16.02 -4.04
CA ASN A 108 9.28 15.87 -4.40
C ASN A 108 8.55 14.76 -3.62
N LYS A 109 8.59 14.80 -2.28
CA LYS A 109 7.75 13.90 -1.44
C LYS A 109 6.25 13.93 -1.80
N ARG A 110 5.79 14.98 -2.51
CA ARG A 110 4.41 15.21 -2.94
C ARG A 110 4.24 15.18 -4.45
N SER A 111 5.02 14.38 -5.20
CA SER A 111 4.83 14.38 -6.66
C SER A 111 3.44 13.86 -7.03
N ALA A 112 2.82 14.50 -8.03
CA ALA A 112 1.53 14.08 -8.58
C ALA A 112 1.59 12.64 -9.10
N HIS A 113 2.72 12.23 -9.65
CA HIS A 113 2.97 10.88 -10.11
C HIS A 113 2.92 9.85 -8.96
N ARG A 114 3.61 10.12 -7.85
CA ARG A 114 3.59 9.24 -6.66
C ARG A 114 2.17 9.07 -6.11
N ARG A 115 1.42 10.18 -5.97
CA ARG A 115 0.01 10.16 -5.54
C ARG A 115 -0.83 9.25 -6.43
N LYS A 116 -0.65 9.39 -7.74
CA LYS A 116 -1.40 8.63 -8.75
C LYS A 116 -1.10 7.14 -8.67
N ILE A 117 0.18 6.75 -8.62
CA ILE A 117 0.60 5.35 -8.48
C ILE A 117 0.05 4.74 -7.18
N TYR A 118 0.20 5.44 -6.06
CA TYR A 118 -0.23 4.94 -4.75
C TYR A 118 -1.72 4.63 -4.69
N ASP A 119 -2.56 5.51 -5.21
CA ASP A 119 -4.01 5.28 -5.20
C ASP A 119 -4.46 4.32 -6.30
N TYR A 120 -3.75 4.27 -7.44
CA TYR A 120 -3.96 3.26 -8.48
C TYR A 120 -3.70 1.85 -7.94
N SER A 121 -2.57 1.63 -7.28
CA SER A 121 -2.22 0.32 -6.69
C SER A 121 -3.25 -0.16 -5.67
N LYS A 122 -3.82 0.74 -4.86
CA LYS A 122 -4.95 0.38 -3.98
C LYS A 122 -6.18 -0.08 -4.76
N MET A 123 -6.50 0.57 -5.88
CA MET A 123 -7.63 0.15 -6.72
C MET A 123 -7.38 -1.20 -7.36
N VAL A 124 -6.16 -1.47 -7.83
CA VAL A 124 -5.75 -2.79 -8.33
C VAL A 124 -5.94 -3.85 -7.24
N TYR A 125 -5.42 -3.59 -6.03
CA TYR A 125 -5.54 -4.50 -4.90
C TYR A 125 -7.02 -4.81 -4.56
N ILE A 126 -7.86 -3.79 -4.40
CA ILE A 126 -9.29 -4.01 -4.11
C ILE A 126 -10.00 -4.73 -5.26
N ARG A 127 -9.65 -4.42 -6.50
CA ARG A 127 -10.20 -5.11 -7.67
C ARG A 127 -9.86 -6.59 -7.69
N LYS A 128 -8.65 -6.95 -7.27
CA LYS A 128 -8.14 -8.32 -7.26
C LYS A 128 -8.72 -9.16 -6.11
N HIS A 129 -8.76 -8.62 -4.91
CA HIS A 129 -9.07 -9.37 -3.69
C HIS A 129 -10.53 -9.27 -3.23
N TYR A 130 -11.35 -8.44 -3.86
CA TYR A 130 -12.74 -8.26 -3.47
C TYR A 130 -13.71 -8.46 -4.63
N SER A 131 -14.98 -8.76 -4.31
CA SER A 131 -16.02 -8.93 -5.32
C SER A 131 -16.26 -7.67 -6.15
N ASN A 132 -16.78 -7.83 -7.37
CA ASN A 132 -17.11 -6.73 -8.27
C ASN A 132 -18.04 -5.69 -7.61
N LYS A 133 -19.01 -6.12 -6.81
CA LYS A 133 -19.93 -5.23 -6.08
C LYS A 133 -19.17 -4.38 -5.06
N LYS A 134 -18.28 -5.00 -4.26
CA LYS A 134 -17.45 -4.27 -3.28
C LYS A 134 -16.48 -3.30 -3.97
N TYR A 135 -15.88 -3.70 -5.08
CA TYR A 135 -15.00 -2.83 -5.86
C TYR A 135 -15.75 -1.63 -6.43
N PHE A 136 -16.94 -1.83 -7.01
CA PHE A 136 -17.75 -0.75 -7.56
C PHE A 136 -18.15 0.26 -6.47
N LEU A 137 -18.67 -0.25 -5.33
CA LEU A 137 -19.02 0.60 -4.19
C LEU A 137 -17.79 1.36 -3.66
N PHE A 138 -16.68 0.68 -3.53
CA PHE A 138 -15.42 1.30 -3.12
C PHE A 138 -15.03 2.45 -4.04
N ARG A 139 -15.06 2.23 -5.37
CA ARG A 139 -14.74 3.28 -6.35
C ARG A 139 -15.65 4.49 -6.24
N LEU A 140 -16.96 4.27 -6.12
CA LEU A 140 -17.92 5.35 -5.96
C LEU A 140 -17.63 6.19 -4.72
N LEU A 141 -17.44 5.55 -3.57
CA LEU A 141 -17.09 6.23 -2.33
C LEU A 141 -15.71 6.91 -2.44
N PHE A 142 -14.75 6.26 -3.04
CA PHE A 142 -13.40 6.82 -3.21
C PHE A 142 -13.40 8.08 -4.09
N LEU A 143 -14.21 8.11 -5.17
CA LEU A 143 -14.42 9.32 -5.98
C LEU A 143 -14.93 10.47 -5.12
N ILE A 144 -15.95 10.22 -4.29
CA ILE A 144 -16.58 11.24 -3.43
C ILE A 144 -15.58 11.74 -2.38
N PHE A 145 -14.96 10.84 -1.62
CA PHE A 145 -14.06 11.22 -0.52
C PHE A 145 -12.72 11.80 -0.98
N ARG A 146 -12.40 11.67 -2.28
CA ARG A 146 -11.22 12.31 -2.89
C ARG A 146 -11.52 13.67 -3.52
N ILE A 147 -12.74 14.18 -3.43
CA ILE A 147 -13.09 15.52 -3.96
C ILE A 147 -12.07 16.60 -3.55
N PRO A 148 -11.65 16.74 -2.27
CA PRO A 148 -10.66 17.75 -1.90
C PRO A 148 -9.30 17.56 -2.59
N ALA A 149 -8.96 16.32 -2.95
CA ALA A 149 -7.69 16.01 -3.62
C ALA A 149 -7.70 16.42 -5.10
N TYR A 150 -8.89 16.58 -5.73
CA TYR A 150 -9.00 17.03 -7.12
C TYR A 150 -8.73 18.54 -7.26
N PHE A 151 -8.90 19.29 -6.17
CA PHE A 151 -8.69 20.74 -6.11
C PHE A 151 -7.44 21.11 -5.30
N ASN A 152 -6.50 20.20 -5.17
CA ASN A 152 -5.30 20.43 -4.38
C ASN A 152 -4.37 21.41 -5.12
N TYR A 153 -4.17 22.59 -4.54
CA TYR A 153 -3.36 23.70 -5.11
C TYR A 153 -1.86 23.40 -5.21
N HIS A 154 -1.35 22.36 -4.55
CA HIS A 154 0.04 21.91 -4.69
C HIS A 154 0.33 21.22 -6.03
N TYR A 155 -0.70 20.96 -6.83
CA TYR A 155 -0.62 20.32 -8.13
C TYR A 155 -1.26 21.19 -9.20
N THR A 156 -0.75 21.10 -10.42
CA THR A 156 -1.35 21.80 -11.56
C THR A 156 -2.76 21.27 -11.86
N ILE A 157 -3.55 22.06 -12.58
CA ILE A 157 -4.89 21.66 -13.03
C ILE A 157 -4.81 20.35 -13.86
N THR A 158 -3.82 20.26 -14.73
CA THR A 158 -3.61 19.07 -15.59
C THR A 158 -3.29 17.81 -14.75
N GLU A 159 -2.47 17.95 -13.70
CA GLU A 159 -2.15 16.83 -12.79
C GLU A 159 -3.37 16.41 -11.98
N ASN A 160 -4.18 17.35 -11.50
CA ASN A 160 -5.42 17.05 -10.78
C ASN A 160 -6.46 16.39 -11.69
N LEU A 161 -6.61 16.86 -12.94
CA LEU A 161 -7.48 16.24 -13.93
C LEU A 161 -7.02 14.82 -14.29
N SER A 162 -5.72 14.64 -14.51
CA SER A 162 -5.13 13.31 -14.78
C SER A 162 -5.35 12.33 -13.62
N TYR A 163 -5.26 12.81 -12.37
CA TYR A 163 -5.57 12.02 -11.19
C TYR A 163 -7.06 11.64 -11.11
N PHE A 164 -7.95 12.59 -11.35
CA PHE A 164 -9.41 12.34 -11.40
C PHE A 164 -9.75 11.29 -12.48
N MET A 165 -9.24 11.48 -13.70
CA MET A 165 -9.48 10.55 -14.81
C MET A 165 -8.97 9.13 -14.52
N MET A 166 -7.84 8.99 -13.82
CA MET A 166 -7.33 7.69 -13.39
C MET A 166 -8.31 6.98 -12.44
N ILE A 167 -8.99 7.71 -11.52
CA ILE A 167 -9.97 7.11 -10.63
C ILE A 167 -11.27 6.77 -11.36
N VAL A 168 -11.71 7.62 -12.29
CA VAL A 168 -12.95 7.42 -13.07
C VAL A 168 -12.80 6.26 -14.06
N LYS A 169 -11.66 6.15 -14.73
CA LYS A 169 -11.37 5.10 -15.72
C LYS A 169 -10.01 4.47 -15.46
N PRO A 170 -9.87 3.70 -14.36
CA PRO A 170 -8.63 2.99 -14.10
C PRO A 170 -8.43 1.90 -15.15
N ASN A 171 -7.28 1.91 -15.81
CA ASN A 171 -6.90 0.86 -16.77
C ASN A 171 -6.34 -0.36 -16.00
N ILE A 172 -7.22 -1.08 -15.32
CA ILE A 172 -6.86 -2.26 -14.53
C ILE A 172 -7.17 -3.50 -15.38
N LYS A 173 -6.13 -4.27 -15.70
CA LYS A 173 -6.28 -5.58 -16.36
C LYS A 173 -7.02 -6.56 -15.43
N ARG A 174 -7.77 -7.46 -15.99
CA ARG A 174 -8.41 -8.57 -15.26
C ARG A 174 -7.45 -9.74 -15.12
#